data_f60dee752fc9c6cdf713963d4ac0995f
#
_entry.id   f60dee752fc9c6cdf713963d4ac0995f
#
_cell.length_a   1.000
_cell.length_b   1.000
_cell.length_c   1.000
_cell.angle_alpha   90.00
_cell.angle_beta   90.00
_cell.angle_gamma   90.00
#
_symmetry.space_group_name_H-M   'P 1'
#
loop_
_entity.id
_entity.type
_entity.pdbx_description
1 polymer ?
#
loop_
_entity_poly.entity_id
_entity_poly.type
_entity_poly.pdbx_seq_one_letter_code
_entity_poly.pdbx_strand_id
1 'polypeptide(L)' 'MKIDFSNNTLIITLYNPDNVGLVWKAIEEMETMLCKKLDVDEDDFEEFNELQIDVNDYYEYLTYRRLLLDFCPIY' A
#
# COMPACT_ATOMS: atom_id res chain seq x y z
N MET A 1 -9.67 -4.66 2.68
CA MET A 1 -8.56 -4.11 1.89
C MET A 1 -8.26 -5.01 0.72
N LYS A 2 -8.03 -4.43 -0.44
CA LYS A 2 -7.70 -5.17 -1.64
C LYS A 2 -6.36 -4.68 -2.17
N ILE A 3 -5.47 -5.58 -2.56
CA ILE A 3 -4.16 -5.24 -3.11
C ILE A 3 -4.04 -5.83 -4.50
N ASP A 4 -3.77 -4.96 -5.48
CA ASP A 4 -3.63 -5.34 -6.88
C ASP A 4 -2.31 -4.84 -7.46
N PHE A 5 -1.94 -5.38 -8.61
CA PHE A 5 -0.76 -4.95 -9.36
C PHE A 5 -1.16 -4.64 -10.80
N SER A 6 -0.77 -3.46 -11.26
CA SER A 6 -1.04 -3.03 -12.63
C SER A 6 -0.01 -1.99 -13.07
N ASN A 7 0.57 -2.15 -14.26
CA ASN A 7 1.52 -1.20 -14.84
C ASN A 7 2.66 -0.82 -13.87
N ASN A 8 3.29 -1.81 -13.25
CA ASN A 8 4.35 -1.62 -12.26
C ASN A 8 3.92 -0.74 -11.09
N THR A 9 2.65 -0.83 -10.71
CA THR A 9 2.09 -0.09 -9.59
C THR A 9 1.36 -1.06 -8.68
N LEU A 10 1.68 -1.01 -7.38
CA LEU A 10 0.92 -1.71 -6.36
C LEU A 10 -0.25 -0.82 -5.95
N ILE A 11 -1.46 -1.35 -6.02
CA ILE A 11 -2.69 -0.60 -5.77
C ILE A 11 -3.38 -1.17 -4.54
N ILE A 12 -3.59 -0.31 -3.53
CA ILE A 12 -4.29 -0.68 -2.30
C ILE A 12 -5.64 0.01 -2.31
N THR A 13 -6.72 -0.77 -2.28
CA THR A 13 -8.08 -0.24 -2.22
C THR A 13 -8.64 -0.45 -0.82
N LEU A 14 -9.06 0.64 -0.18
CA LEU A 14 -9.65 0.63 1.16
C LEU A 14 -11.13 0.96 1.06
N TYR A 15 -11.97 0.01 1.44
CA TYR A 15 -13.43 0.20 1.40
C TYR A 15 -13.94 1.01 2.60
N ASN A 16 -13.13 1.14 3.64
CA ASN A 16 -13.41 2.02 4.77
C ASN A 16 -12.33 3.08 4.85
N PRO A 17 -12.64 4.36 4.51
CA PRO A 17 -11.65 5.44 4.53
C PRO A 17 -11.00 5.66 5.90
N ASP A 18 -11.66 5.25 6.98
CA ASP A 18 -11.11 5.39 8.34
C ASP A 18 -9.86 4.54 8.55
N ASN A 19 -9.64 3.54 7.69
CA ASN A 19 -8.49 2.66 7.79
C ASN A 19 -7.24 3.21 7.09
N VAL A 20 -7.33 4.35 6.42
CA VAL A 20 -6.18 4.90 5.66
C VAL A 20 -4.99 5.19 6.57
N GLY A 21 -5.25 5.67 7.79
CA GLY A 21 -4.17 5.95 8.75
C GLY A 21 -3.39 4.71 9.15
N LEU A 22 -4.05 3.56 9.25
CA LEU A 22 -3.39 2.29 9.58
C LEU A 22 -2.50 1.82 8.43
N VAL A 23 -2.92 2.01 7.20
CA VAL A 23 -2.12 1.67 6.03
C VAL A 23 -0.91 2.59 5.91
N TRP A 24 -1.07 3.90 6.15
CA TRP A 24 0.05 4.84 6.16
C TRP A 24 1.09 4.47 7.21
N LYS A 25 0.64 4.04 8.38
CA LYS A 25 1.55 3.59 9.43
C LYS A 25 2.33 2.34 9.00
N ALA A 26 1.67 1.41 8.34
CA ALA A 26 2.33 0.22 7.79
C ALA A 26 3.37 0.61 6.73
N ILE A 27 3.05 1.57 5.87
CA ILE A 27 3.97 2.08 4.86
C ILE A 27 5.20 2.72 5.52
N GLU A 28 5.03 3.49 6.58
CA GLU A 28 6.15 4.08 7.32
C GLU A 28 7.07 3.00 7.90
N GLU A 29 6.51 1.92 8.44
CA GLU A 29 7.29 0.80 8.94
C GLU A 29 8.05 0.10 7.82
N MET A 30 7.42 -0.06 6.65
CA MET A 30 8.08 -0.62 5.48
C MET A 30 9.25 0.25 5.03
N GLU A 31 9.08 1.57 4.98
CA GLU A 31 10.13 2.51 4.62
C GLU A 31 11.33 2.39 5.57
N THR A 32 11.05 2.25 6.87
CA THR A 32 12.11 2.07 7.87
C THR A 32 12.84 0.76 7.66
N MET A 33 12.11 -0.33 7.44
CA MET A 33 12.70 -1.65 7.22
C MET A 33 13.53 -1.72 5.95
N LEU A 34 13.06 -1.10 4.88
CA LEU A 34 13.71 -1.11 3.57
C LEU A 34 14.80 -0.04 3.44
N CYS A 35 14.90 0.85 4.41
CA CYS A 35 15.86 1.99 4.40
C CYS A 35 15.71 2.85 3.15
N LYS A 36 14.46 3.02 2.68
CA LYS A 36 14.18 3.87 1.52
C LYS A 36 12.78 4.46 1.61
N LYS A 37 12.58 5.59 0.94
CA LYS A 37 11.27 6.22 0.84
C LYS A 37 10.48 5.63 -0.31
N LEU A 38 9.18 5.42 -0.09
CA LEU A 38 8.27 4.92 -1.11
C LEU A 38 7.46 6.08 -1.68
N ASP A 39 7.31 6.10 -3.00
CA ASP A 39 6.41 7.05 -3.65
C ASP A 39 4.99 6.53 -3.55
N VAL A 40 4.15 7.22 -2.78
CA VAL A 40 2.77 6.80 -2.54
C VAL A 40 1.83 7.91 -2.99
N ASP A 41 0.93 7.58 -3.91
CA ASP A 41 -0.15 8.45 -4.33
C ASP A 41 -1.45 8.02 -3.67
N GLU A 42 -2.23 8.97 -3.19
CA GLU A 42 -3.52 8.70 -2.56
C GLU A 42 -4.65 9.32 -3.38
N ASP A 43 -5.62 8.50 -3.76
CA ASP A 43 -6.84 8.94 -4.44
C ASP A 43 -8.05 8.67 -3.54
N ASP A 44 -8.86 9.70 -3.32
CA ASP A 44 -10.10 9.59 -2.56
C ASP A 44 -11.29 9.47 -3.51
N PHE A 45 -12.11 8.43 -3.31
CA PHE A 45 -13.38 8.25 -4.02
C PHE A 45 -14.52 8.34 -3.01
N GLU A 46 -15.75 8.42 -3.49
CA GLU A 46 -16.92 8.56 -2.61
C GLU A 46 -17.05 7.43 -1.57
N GLU A 47 -16.68 6.21 -1.96
CA GLU A 47 -16.91 5.03 -1.12
C GLU A 47 -15.61 4.40 -0.60
N PHE A 48 -14.45 4.78 -1.13
CA PHE A 48 -13.18 4.18 -0.74
C PHE A 48 -11.99 5.08 -1.07
N ASN A 49 -10.87 4.80 -0.41
CA ASN A 49 -9.59 5.41 -0.72
C ASN A 49 -8.73 4.41 -1.49
N GLU A 50 -7.96 4.92 -2.43
CA GLU A 50 -6.99 4.12 -3.18
C GLU A 50 -5.60 4.70 -2.98
N LEU A 51 -4.65 3.84 -2.62
CA LEU A 51 -3.24 4.19 -2.49
C LEU A 51 -2.45 3.45 -3.56
N GLN A 52 -1.54 4.16 -4.23
CA GLN A 52 -0.72 3.59 -5.29
C GLN A 52 0.75 3.75 -4.94
N ILE A 53 1.51 2.65 -5.06
CA ILE A 53 2.95 2.64 -4.79
C ILE A 53 3.65 2.15 -6.05
N ASP A 54 4.54 2.96 -6.60
CA ASP A 54 5.33 2.56 -7.76
C ASP A 54 6.35 1.49 -7.37
N VAL A 55 6.41 0.43 -8.17
CA VAL A 55 7.37 -0.66 -7.99
C VAL A 55 8.14 -0.90 -9.28
N ASN A 56 9.32 -1.48 -9.16
CA ASN A 56 10.19 -1.73 -10.33
C ASN A 56 9.77 -2.96 -11.12
N ASP A 57 9.26 -3.99 -10.44
CA ASP A 57 8.87 -5.23 -11.07
C ASP A 57 7.86 -6.00 -10.21
N TYR A 58 7.45 -7.15 -10.70
CA TYR A 58 6.48 -8.00 -10.02
C TYR A 58 7.01 -8.54 -8.68
N TYR A 59 8.31 -8.81 -8.61
CA TYR A 59 8.91 -9.34 -7.38
C TYR A 59 8.92 -8.29 -6.26
N GLU A 60 9.18 -7.04 -6.60
CA GLU A 60 9.10 -5.93 -5.65
C GLU A 60 7.65 -5.77 -5.16
N TYR A 61 6.68 -5.89 -6.05
CA TYR A 61 5.28 -5.88 -5.68
C TYR A 61 4.95 -6.98 -4.67
N LEU A 62 5.41 -8.21 -4.90
CA LEU A 62 5.17 -9.32 -3.98
C LEU A 62 5.78 -9.06 -2.61
N THR A 63 6.98 -8.51 -2.57
CA THR A 63 7.67 -8.15 -1.33
C THR A 63 6.87 -7.10 -0.55
N TYR A 64 6.45 -6.03 -1.22
CA TYR A 64 5.69 -4.95 -0.58
C TYR A 64 4.31 -5.44 -0.12
N ARG A 65 3.65 -6.25 -0.93
CA ARG A 65 2.37 -6.85 -0.56
C ARG A 65 2.49 -7.65 0.72
N ARG A 66 3.52 -8.47 0.82
CA ARG A 66 3.75 -9.29 2.02
C ARG A 66 3.98 -8.43 3.25
N LEU A 67 4.82 -7.39 3.13
CA LEU A 67 5.09 -6.47 4.24
C LEU A 67 3.82 -5.72 4.67
N LEU A 68 3.02 -5.28 3.72
CA LEU A 68 1.75 -4.63 4.03
C LEU A 68 0.83 -5.55 4.82
N LEU A 69 0.71 -6.81 4.42
CA LEU A 69 -0.12 -7.78 5.13
C LEU A 69 0.42 -8.09 6.52
N ASP A 70 1.74 -8.05 6.69
CA ASP A 70 2.37 -8.29 7.99
C ASP A 70 2.19 -7.10 8.96
N PHE A 71 2.29 -5.88 8.46
CA PHE A 71 2.24 -4.67 9.30
C PHE A 71 0.85 -4.07 9.43
N CYS A 72 -0.05 -4.36 8.50
CA CYS A 72 -1.39 -3.80 8.51
C CYS A 72 -2.41 -4.85 8.99
N PRO A 73 -3.14 -4.59 10.08
CA PRO A 73 -4.11 -5.56 10.61
C PRO A 73 -5.43 -5.60 9.85
N ILE A 74 -5.56 -4.88 8.75
CA ILE A 74 -6.79 -4.80 7.96
C ILE A 74 -6.74 -5.82 6.83
N TYR A 75 -7.73 -6.68 6.77
CA TYR A 75 -7.85 -7.68 5.72
C TYR A 75 -9.17 -7.55 5.00
#